data_eb9227ced06c8a945342be7e3aa26d49
#
_entry.id   eb9227ced06c8a945342be7e3aa26d49
#
_cell.length_a   1.000
_cell.length_b   1.000
_cell.length_c   1.000
_cell.angle_alpha   90.00
_cell.angle_beta   90.00
_cell.angle_gamma   90.00
#
_symmetry.space_group_name_H-M   'P 1'
#
loop_
_entity.id
_entity.type
_entity.pdbx_description
1 polymer ?
#
loop_
_entity_poly.entity_id
_entity_poly.type
_entity_poly.pdbx_seq_one_letter_code
_entity_poly.pdbx_strand_id
1 'polypeptide(L)'
;MMPISRRDLIVAGLLSLATFPLKASAADVLTFDALYESFGVLGLKFSPQVLALKDHPIVISGYMAPPLRAESDFFVLTKNPLSICPFCQSDADWPLDILVVYLAEASPLVTAGAKVTVTGMLEIGSYIDPDSGFVSQLRVRNASYRKA
;
A
#
# COMPACT_ATOMS: atom_id res chain seq x y z
N MET A 1 0.55 -55.80 59.01
CA MET A 1 -0.52 -54.87 58.59
C MET A 1 0.04 -53.93 57.49
N MET A 2 -0.53 -54.10 56.33
CA MET A 2 -0.01 -53.49 55.10
C MET A 2 -0.38 -52.00 54.94
N PRO A 3 0.50 -51.12 54.46
CA PRO A 3 0.10 -49.83 53.94
C PRO A 3 -0.11 -49.91 52.43
N ILE A 4 -1.21 -49.35 52.00
CA ILE A 4 -1.68 -49.24 50.64
C ILE A 4 -0.86 -48.19 49.92
N SER A 5 -0.24 -48.62 48.80
CA SER A 5 0.45 -47.72 47.85
C SER A 5 -0.60 -46.97 47.03
N ARG A 6 -0.56 -45.65 47.10
CA ARG A 6 -1.31 -44.77 46.18
C ARG A 6 -0.42 -44.41 45.01
N ARG A 7 -0.77 -44.99 43.87
CA ARG A 7 -0.19 -44.60 42.57
C ARG A 7 -0.92 -43.36 42.09
N ASP A 8 -0.30 -42.23 42.23
CA ASP A 8 -0.76 -40.99 41.60
C ASP A 8 -0.50 -41.05 40.10
N LEU A 9 -1.58 -41.15 39.36
CA LEU A 9 -1.60 -40.99 37.91
C LEU A 9 -1.54 -39.50 37.59
N ILE A 10 -0.36 -39.02 37.24
CA ILE A 10 -0.19 -37.69 36.66
C ILE A 10 -0.56 -37.81 35.18
N VAL A 11 -1.77 -37.38 34.84
CA VAL A 11 -2.16 -37.16 33.45
C VAL A 11 -1.55 -35.84 32.96
N ALA A 12 -0.42 -35.93 32.32
CA ALA A 12 0.17 -34.81 31.61
C ALA A 12 -0.63 -34.48 30.35
N GLY A 13 -1.52 -33.50 30.43
CA GLY A 13 -2.23 -32.96 29.30
C GLY A 13 -1.26 -32.18 28.37
N LEU A 14 -0.88 -32.80 27.28
CA LEU A 14 -0.16 -32.14 26.19
C LEU A 14 -1.09 -31.14 25.51
N LEU A 15 -0.97 -29.86 25.89
CA LEU A 15 -1.60 -28.76 25.20
C LEU A 15 -0.87 -28.56 23.87
N SER A 16 -1.37 -29.16 22.80
CA SER A 16 -0.88 -28.94 21.44
C SER A 16 -1.25 -27.52 21.01
N LEU A 17 -0.30 -26.58 21.13
CA LEU A 17 -0.42 -25.30 20.48
C LEU A 17 -0.32 -25.53 18.96
N ALA A 18 -1.48 -25.51 18.30
CA ALA A 18 -1.54 -25.45 16.85
C ALA A 18 -1.02 -24.07 16.41
N THR A 19 0.25 -24.00 16.05
CA THR A 19 0.81 -22.84 15.37
C THR A 19 0.26 -22.84 13.94
N PHE A 20 -0.79 -22.07 13.71
CA PHE A 20 -1.20 -21.73 12.35
C PHE A 20 -0.11 -20.89 11.72
N PRO A 21 0.52 -21.32 10.60
CA PRO A 21 1.43 -20.46 9.88
C PRO A 21 0.61 -19.28 9.33
N LEU A 22 0.87 -18.07 9.81
CA LEU A 22 0.45 -16.85 9.11
C LEU A 22 1.09 -16.90 7.73
N LYS A 23 0.29 -17.20 6.72
CA LYS A 23 0.70 -17.14 5.32
C LYS A 23 0.90 -15.66 5.01
N ALA A 24 2.13 -15.16 5.11
CA ALA A 24 2.49 -13.85 4.62
C ALA A 24 2.20 -13.87 3.11
N SER A 25 1.15 -13.17 2.69
CA SER A 25 0.85 -13.00 1.28
C SER A 25 2.01 -12.24 0.66
N ALA A 26 2.71 -12.83 -0.30
CA ALA A 26 3.73 -12.13 -1.05
C ALA A 26 3.05 -10.96 -1.77
N ALA A 27 3.67 -9.76 -1.70
CA ALA A 27 3.14 -8.60 -2.37
C ALA A 27 3.31 -8.73 -3.89
N ASP A 28 2.24 -8.49 -4.63
CA ASP A 28 2.24 -8.57 -6.09
C ASP A 28 2.91 -7.33 -6.71
N VAL A 29 3.70 -7.55 -7.76
CA VAL A 29 4.35 -6.45 -8.47
C VAL A 29 3.37 -5.80 -9.43
N LEU A 30 3.17 -4.50 -9.26
CA LEU A 30 2.34 -3.66 -10.11
C LEU A 30 3.21 -2.63 -10.83
N THR A 31 2.84 -2.29 -12.06
CA THR A 31 3.52 -1.27 -12.86
C THR A 31 2.53 -0.18 -13.29
N PHE A 32 3.02 1.03 -13.56
CA PHE A 32 2.16 2.12 -14.03
C PHE A 32 1.45 1.79 -15.34
N ASP A 33 2.08 1.04 -16.23
CA ASP A 33 1.49 0.64 -17.52
C ASP A 33 0.33 -0.35 -17.37
N ALA A 34 0.26 -1.02 -16.23
CA ALA A 34 -0.79 -1.98 -15.90
C ALA A 34 -1.94 -1.40 -15.07
N LEU A 35 -1.92 -0.10 -14.75
CA LEU A 35 -2.92 0.50 -13.85
C LEU A 35 -4.30 0.60 -14.50
N TYR A 36 -4.36 0.95 -15.77
CA TYR A 36 -5.60 1.27 -16.46
C TYR A 36 -5.76 0.49 -17.75
N GLU A 37 -7.01 0.10 -18.04
CA GLU A 37 -7.37 -0.54 -19.30
C GLU A 37 -7.66 0.51 -20.38
N SER A 38 -8.37 1.56 -20.02
CA SER A 38 -8.73 2.63 -20.94
C SER A 38 -9.02 3.96 -20.20
N PHE A 39 -8.85 5.04 -20.93
CA PHE A 39 -9.23 6.37 -20.54
C PHE A 39 -9.91 7.07 -21.73
N GLY A 40 -11.06 7.67 -21.50
CA GLY A 40 -11.80 8.34 -22.56
C GLY A 40 -13.06 9.07 -22.04
N VAL A 41 -13.92 9.42 -22.98
CA VAL A 41 -15.21 10.15 -22.69
C VAL A 41 -16.11 9.43 -21.69
N LEU A 42 -15.95 8.13 -21.49
CA LEU A 42 -16.69 7.35 -20.49
C LEU A 42 -15.98 7.30 -19.13
N GLY A 43 -14.87 8.03 -18.98
CA GLY A 43 -14.09 8.09 -17.76
C GLY A 43 -12.92 7.13 -17.70
N LEU A 44 -12.42 6.90 -16.49
CA LEU A 44 -11.28 6.08 -16.16
C LEU A 44 -11.72 4.64 -15.89
N LYS A 45 -11.08 3.68 -16.57
CA LYS A 45 -11.31 2.26 -16.31
C LYS A 45 -10.04 1.60 -15.81
N PHE A 46 -10.09 1.08 -14.59
CA PHE A 46 -8.98 0.30 -14.03
C PHE A 46 -8.81 -1.02 -14.75
N SER A 47 -7.57 -1.48 -14.83
CA SER A 47 -7.28 -2.77 -15.44
C SER A 47 -7.83 -3.93 -14.61
N PRO A 48 -8.09 -5.10 -15.22
CA PRO A 48 -8.47 -6.31 -14.48
C PRO A 48 -7.47 -6.69 -13.40
N GLN A 49 -6.16 -6.46 -13.62
CA GLN A 49 -5.10 -6.72 -12.65
C GLN A 49 -5.27 -5.82 -11.42
N VAL A 50 -5.47 -4.52 -11.60
CA VAL A 50 -5.69 -3.57 -10.50
C VAL A 50 -6.95 -3.93 -9.71
N LEU A 51 -8.05 -4.28 -10.40
CA LEU A 51 -9.28 -4.69 -9.75
C LEU A 51 -9.12 -5.95 -8.90
N ALA A 52 -8.34 -6.92 -9.39
CA ALA A 52 -8.03 -8.15 -8.66
C ALA A 52 -7.14 -7.92 -7.44
N LEU A 53 -6.28 -6.89 -7.49
CA LEU A 53 -5.35 -6.54 -6.41
C LEU A 53 -5.92 -5.54 -5.40
N LYS A 54 -7.18 -5.14 -5.56
CA LYS A 54 -7.86 -4.28 -4.59
C LYS A 54 -7.80 -4.90 -3.19
N ASP A 55 -7.41 -4.10 -2.20
CA ASP A 55 -7.24 -4.51 -0.80
C ASP A 55 -6.20 -5.63 -0.57
N HIS A 56 -5.26 -5.78 -1.52
CA HIS A 56 -4.13 -6.71 -1.42
C HIS A 56 -2.79 -5.97 -1.35
N PRO A 57 -1.77 -6.60 -0.76
CA PRO A 57 -0.43 -6.02 -0.71
C PRO A 57 0.21 -6.01 -2.11
N ILE A 58 0.75 -4.86 -2.49
CA ILE A 58 1.45 -4.65 -3.75
C ILE A 58 2.84 -4.06 -3.56
N VAL A 59 3.66 -4.20 -4.59
CA VAL A 59 4.94 -3.49 -4.76
C VAL A 59 4.88 -2.71 -6.07
N ILE A 60 5.18 -1.42 -6.02
CA ILE A 60 5.25 -0.56 -7.20
C ILE A 60 6.46 0.36 -7.11
N SER A 61 7.13 0.58 -8.24
CA SER A 61 8.29 1.48 -8.34
C SER A 61 7.95 2.70 -9.18
N GLY A 62 8.47 3.84 -8.77
CA GLY A 62 8.26 5.11 -9.47
C GLY A 62 9.16 6.19 -8.90
N TYR A 63 8.83 7.43 -9.16
CA TYR A 63 9.56 8.60 -8.71
C TYR A 63 8.73 9.38 -7.70
N MET A 64 9.36 9.80 -6.61
CA MET A 64 8.70 10.63 -5.61
C MET A 64 8.52 12.06 -6.17
N ALA A 65 7.27 12.49 -6.27
CA ALA A 65 6.97 13.89 -6.63
C ALA A 65 7.37 14.83 -5.49
N PRO A 66 7.58 16.12 -5.78
CA PRO A 66 7.75 17.13 -4.74
C PRO A 66 6.60 17.08 -3.73
N PRO A 67 6.85 17.10 -2.42
CA PRO A 67 5.80 17.04 -1.42
C PRO A 67 4.93 18.30 -1.45
N LEU A 68 3.63 18.14 -1.21
CA LEU A 68 2.68 19.26 -1.07
C LEU A 68 3.00 20.14 0.14
N ARG A 69 3.44 19.51 1.22
CA ARG A 69 3.84 20.14 2.48
C ARG A 69 5.06 19.40 3.02
N ALA A 70 5.90 20.11 3.77
CA ALA A 70 7.10 19.53 4.37
C ALA A 70 6.80 18.38 5.36
N GLU A 71 5.62 18.36 5.96
CA GLU A 71 5.17 17.39 6.96
C GLU A 71 3.88 16.72 6.47
N SER A 72 3.97 15.97 5.38
CA SER A 72 2.85 15.17 4.90
C SER A 72 3.08 13.70 5.26
N ASP A 73 2.02 13.02 5.66
CA ASP A 73 1.97 11.58 5.86
C ASP A 73 1.80 10.82 4.53
N PHE A 74 1.71 11.55 3.43
CA PHE A 74 1.61 11.00 2.09
C PHE A 74 2.49 11.74 1.08
N PHE A 75 2.76 11.06 -0.03
CA PHE A 75 3.39 11.64 -1.22
C PHE A 75 2.75 11.08 -2.48
N VAL A 76 3.01 11.75 -3.60
CA VAL A 76 2.61 11.24 -4.92
C VAL A 76 3.78 10.50 -5.55
N LEU A 77 3.51 9.28 -5.96
CA LEU A 77 4.40 8.46 -6.77
C LEU A 77 4.06 8.67 -8.24
N THR A 78 5.04 8.89 -9.09
CA THR A 78 4.86 9.17 -10.51
C THR A 78 5.61 8.17 -11.37
N LYS A 79 5.11 7.90 -12.58
CA LYS A 79 5.76 7.03 -13.56
C LYS A 79 7.10 7.58 -14.00
N ASN A 80 7.15 8.89 -14.22
CA ASN A 80 8.33 9.61 -14.70
C ASN A 80 8.77 10.67 -13.69
N PRO A 81 10.05 11.05 -13.66
CA PRO A 81 10.49 12.14 -12.82
C PRO A 81 9.75 13.42 -13.21
N LEU A 82 9.07 14.06 -12.26
CA LEU A 82 8.40 15.34 -12.46
C LEU A 82 9.20 16.46 -11.81
N SER A 83 9.43 17.51 -12.58
CA SER A 83 9.96 18.78 -12.09
C SER A 83 8.85 19.78 -11.73
N ILE A 84 7.58 19.44 -11.99
CA ILE A 84 6.42 20.30 -11.79
C ILE A 84 5.50 19.64 -10.76
N CYS A 85 4.89 20.45 -9.88
CA CYS A 85 3.92 20.00 -8.90
C CYS A 85 2.71 19.35 -9.59
N PRO A 86 2.41 18.05 -9.37
CA PRO A 86 1.28 17.37 -10.00
C PRO A 86 -0.08 17.89 -9.55
N PHE A 87 -0.12 18.75 -8.53
CA PHE A 87 -1.31 19.31 -7.90
C PHE A 87 -1.78 20.64 -8.49
N CYS A 88 -1.09 21.13 -9.52
CA CYS A 88 -1.47 22.37 -10.21
C CYS A 88 -2.52 22.14 -11.30
N GLN A 89 -3.00 20.92 -11.46
CA GLN A 89 -4.06 20.55 -12.40
C GLN A 89 -5.38 20.39 -11.65
N SER A 90 -6.49 20.70 -12.32
CA SER A 90 -7.84 20.62 -11.72
C SER A 90 -8.23 19.17 -11.37
N ASP A 91 -9.05 19.01 -10.34
CA ASP A 91 -9.56 17.73 -9.84
C ASP A 91 -10.29 16.87 -10.89
N ALA A 92 -10.66 17.48 -12.02
CA ALA A 92 -11.44 16.84 -13.08
C ALA A 92 -10.62 15.85 -13.91
N ASP A 93 -9.28 15.98 -13.92
CA ASP A 93 -8.40 15.22 -14.80
C ASP A 93 -7.37 14.43 -13.96
N TRP A 94 -7.80 13.33 -13.35
CA TRP A 94 -6.88 12.43 -12.65
C TRP A 94 -5.79 11.92 -13.63
N PRO A 95 -4.49 12.22 -13.39
CA PRO A 95 -3.44 11.77 -14.28
C PRO A 95 -3.25 10.26 -14.22
N LEU A 96 -3.00 9.64 -15.38
CA LEU A 96 -2.82 8.17 -15.49
C LEU A 96 -1.46 7.68 -14.98
N ASP A 97 -0.53 8.58 -14.78
CA ASP A 97 0.86 8.32 -14.42
C ASP A 97 1.20 8.65 -12.96
N ILE A 98 0.18 8.79 -12.13
CA ILE A 98 0.34 9.05 -10.70
C ILE A 98 -0.41 8.04 -9.82
N LEU A 99 0.07 7.92 -8.57
CA LEU A 99 -0.53 7.13 -7.51
C LEU A 99 -0.20 7.80 -6.18
N VAL A 100 -1.18 7.87 -5.27
CA VAL A 100 -0.96 8.45 -3.94
C VAL A 100 -0.48 7.38 -2.97
N VAL A 101 0.52 7.70 -2.16
CA VAL A 101 1.12 6.79 -1.17
C VAL A 101 0.94 7.38 0.21
N TYR A 102 0.12 6.74 1.03
CA TYR A 102 -0.06 7.05 2.46
C TYR A 102 0.84 6.15 3.29
N LEU A 103 1.76 6.76 4.02
CA LEU A 103 2.74 6.04 4.84
C LEU A 103 2.08 5.45 6.08
N ALA A 104 2.54 4.26 6.50
CA ALA A 104 2.12 3.64 7.76
C ALA A 104 2.65 4.43 8.97
N GLU A 105 3.85 4.99 8.83
CA GLU A 105 4.52 5.82 9.81
C GLU A 105 5.11 7.05 9.14
N ALA A 106 5.04 8.19 9.81
CA ALA A 106 5.70 9.40 9.32
C ALA A 106 7.19 9.13 9.13
N SER A 107 7.67 9.32 7.93
CA SER A 107 9.07 9.09 7.55
C SER A 107 9.60 10.32 6.80
N PRO A 108 10.85 10.71 7.05
CA PRO A 108 11.46 11.78 6.28
C PRO A 108 11.41 11.45 4.79
N LEU A 109 10.74 12.31 4.02
CA LEU A 109 10.64 12.12 2.58
C LEU A 109 12.03 12.30 1.94
N VAL A 110 12.36 11.42 1.00
CA VAL A 110 13.59 11.57 0.20
C VAL A 110 13.45 12.75 -0.76
N THR A 111 14.57 13.15 -1.33
CA THR A 111 14.60 14.25 -2.32
C THR A 111 13.61 14.00 -3.45
N ALA A 112 12.86 15.02 -3.82
CA ALA A 112 11.96 14.99 -4.98
C ALA A 112 12.69 14.51 -6.24
N GLY A 113 12.00 13.69 -7.04
CA GLY A 113 12.59 13.06 -8.23
C GLY A 113 13.39 11.78 -7.94
N ALA A 114 13.57 11.39 -6.66
CA ALA A 114 14.23 10.14 -6.35
C ALA A 114 13.38 8.95 -6.76
N LYS A 115 14.01 7.93 -7.34
CA LYS A 115 13.34 6.66 -7.65
C LYS A 115 13.19 5.85 -6.36
N VAL A 116 11.97 5.38 -6.11
CA VAL A 116 11.62 4.62 -4.92
C VAL A 116 10.78 3.39 -5.28
N THR A 117 10.86 2.38 -4.43
CA THR A 117 9.97 1.22 -4.46
C THR A 117 9.08 1.28 -3.23
N VAL A 118 7.78 1.25 -3.46
CA VAL A 118 6.72 1.33 -2.45
C VAL A 118 6.11 -0.04 -2.25
N THR A 119 5.83 -0.40 -1.00
CA THR A 119 5.08 -1.60 -0.63
C THR A 119 3.95 -1.19 0.30
N GLY A 120 2.74 -1.69 0.07
CA GLY A 120 1.57 -1.40 0.91
C GLY A 120 0.29 -1.98 0.31
N MET A 121 -0.85 -1.60 0.86
CA MET A 121 -2.17 -2.10 0.47
C MET A 121 -2.78 -1.23 -0.62
N LEU A 122 -3.16 -1.84 -1.74
CA LEU A 122 -3.79 -1.14 -2.86
C LEU A 122 -5.24 -0.78 -2.54
N GLU A 123 -5.60 0.49 -2.72
CA GLU A 123 -6.95 0.99 -2.52
C GLU A 123 -7.43 1.74 -3.77
N ILE A 124 -8.66 1.47 -4.20
CA ILE A 124 -9.25 1.95 -5.45
C ILE A 124 -10.52 2.74 -5.17
N GLY A 125 -10.77 3.77 -5.94
CA GLY A 125 -11.95 4.60 -5.89
C GLY A 125 -11.69 5.98 -5.35
N SER A 126 -12.63 6.89 -5.55
CA SER A 126 -12.48 8.29 -5.14
C SER A 126 -12.34 8.41 -3.63
N TYR A 127 -11.35 9.18 -3.21
CA TYR A 127 -11.10 9.53 -1.81
C TYR A 127 -10.63 10.98 -1.74
N ILE A 128 -11.19 11.70 -0.79
CA ILE A 128 -10.78 13.08 -0.48
C ILE A 128 -10.01 13.06 0.83
N ASP A 129 -8.76 13.46 0.77
CA ASP A 129 -7.94 13.60 1.97
C ASP A 129 -8.48 14.72 2.85
N PRO A 130 -8.83 14.45 4.12
CA PRO A 130 -9.50 15.44 4.98
C PRO A 130 -8.62 16.63 5.36
N ASP A 131 -7.30 16.45 5.38
CA ASP A 131 -6.37 17.48 5.84
C ASP A 131 -5.90 18.40 4.70
N SER A 132 -5.74 17.84 3.50
CA SER A 132 -5.24 18.55 2.33
C SER A 132 -6.33 18.89 1.30
N GLY A 133 -7.48 18.18 1.34
CA GLY A 133 -8.54 18.23 0.32
C GLY A 133 -8.15 17.54 -0.98
N PHE A 134 -7.01 16.83 -1.00
CA PHE A 134 -6.53 16.15 -2.21
C PHE A 134 -7.42 14.97 -2.59
N VAL A 135 -7.86 14.94 -3.84
CA VAL A 135 -8.67 13.85 -4.39
C VAL A 135 -7.79 12.81 -5.04
N SER A 136 -7.95 11.54 -4.68
CA SER A 136 -7.24 10.42 -5.29
C SER A 136 -8.20 9.33 -5.77
N GLN A 137 -7.90 8.74 -6.93
CA GLN A 137 -8.63 7.61 -7.49
C GLN A 137 -7.94 6.27 -7.22
N LEU A 138 -6.63 6.32 -7.02
CA LEU A 138 -5.80 5.15 -6.78
C LEU A 138 -4.73 5.50 -5.75
N ARG A 139 -4.60 4.66 -4.71
CA ARG A 139 -3.65 4.91 -3.63
C ARG A 139 -3.12 3.62 -3.01
N VAL A 140 -1.98 3.71 -2.35
CA VAL A 140 -1.43 2.66 -1.50
C VAL A 140 -1.49 3.14 -0.05
N ARG A 141 -2.09 2.35 0.81
CA ARG A 141 -2.21 2.60 2.26
C ARG A 141 -1.24 1.73 3.06
N ASN A 142 -1.00 2.15 4.30
CA ASN A 142 -0.07 1.49 5.21
C ASN A 142 1.26 1.20 4.52
N ALA A 143 1.72 2.19 3.77
CA ALA A 143 2.86 2.03 2.89
C ALA A 143 4.19 2.23 3.62
N SER A 144 5.17 1.51 3.14
CA SER A 144 6.59 1.78 3.36
C SER A 144 7.28 1.95 2.01
N TYR A 145 8.41 2.63 2.00
CA TYR A 145 9.20 2.78 0.78
C TYR A 145 10.70 2.68 1.05
N ARG A 146 11.44 2.36 0.00
CA ARG A 146 12.91 2.37 -0.02
C ARG A 146 13.41 2.98 -1.33
N LYS A 147 14.61 3.52 -1.33
CA LYS A 147 15.26 3.93 -2.58
C LYS A 147 15.43 2.71 -3.49
N ALA A 148 15.13 2.89 -4.77
CA ALA A 148 15.33 1.86 -5.78
C ALA A 148 16.77 1.83 -6.25
#